data_a92a55c338ef405705608e5425994659
#
_entry.id   a92a55c338ef405705608e5425994659
#
_cell.length_a   1.000
_cell.length_b   1.000
_cell.length_c   1.000
_cell.angle_alpha   90.00
_cell.angle_beta   90.00
_cell.angle_gamma   90.00
#
_symmetry.space_group_name_H-M   'P 1'
#
loop_
_entity.id
_entity.type
_entity.pdbx_description
1 polymer ?
#
loop_
_entity_poly.entity_id
_entity_poly.type
_entity_poly.pdbx_seq_one_letter_code
_entity_poly.pdbx_strand_id
1 'polypeptide(L)'
;MRYCFENIIGYKEEKEELEIMASALNRMAENPKSNSYCPRGLLLTGDPGLGKTFFAKTLIDEVGLPTYTIDGTALAGSLGDACKKIRSVFRKAKRQKAAIVFIDEVGRFTTDASYNGFESDTSRTVLSCLLTNMEGIESSKGIFVIMTANNPDSLDPALIRPGRIDKVIDFYPPTLEDREELFQRFVAMSPEYDGISAKNMFNYKILAKKTEGFSCAAIKSLVAEVGLMLSSGMIKGSKKVDEGVYDANLTKTFLDRIFYSLGVKKTSTVGMPKEALRTSVVHEIGHAILKHAVDGKWSDIVINSANKGSTGGMTHFVADDWENPYVTKDKIIGDISVCLAGRAAEETFMGKPSSGCCQDLEDARNEINEAINAGLFGFDALNCYPFDDMGFPEQVEKKRLTIFRSVIKKAYSMAMKKLSEPESLYIEEVAENILLSKMIVSAEELAQIEKEFKAGARIIKINDEEKSKYVLKTNPENA
;
A
#
# COMPACT_ATOMS: atom_id res chain seq x y z
N MET A 1 11.07 25.49 9.93
CA MET A 1 10.61 25.47 8.55
C MET A 1 9.16 25.93 8.56
N ARG A 2 8.77 26.98 7.84
CA ARG A 2 7.37 27.39 7.76
C ARG A 2 6.65 26.44 6.82
N TYR A 3 5.52 25.91 7.23
CA TYR A 3 4.68 25.08 6.37
C TYR A 3 3.96 26.01 5.39
N CYS A 4 3.99 25.71 4.10
CA CYS A 4 3.27 26.44 3.06
C CYS A 4 2.77 25.49 1.98
N PHE A 5 1.73 25.87 1.24
CA PHE A 5 1.15 25.03 0.19
C PHE A 5 2.13 24.71 -0.93
N GLU A 6 3.13 25.54 -1.19
CA GLU A 6 4.18 25.29 -2.19
C GLU A 6 5.08 24.09 -1.83
N ASN A 7 5.15 23.74 -0.54
CA ASN A 7 5.92 22.59 -0.06
C ASN A 7 5.14 21.27 -0.10
N ILE A 8 3.86 21.30 -0.44
CA ILE A 8 3.06 20.11 -0.66
C ILE A 8 3.44 19.53 -2.02
N ILE A 9 3.77 18.25 -2.02
CA ILE A 9 4.14 17.49 -3.21
C ILE A 9 2.99 16.54 -3.54
N GLY A 10 2.51 16.59 -4.78
CA GLY A 10 1.35 15.81 -5.19
C GLY A 10 0.04 16.25 -4.53
N TYR A 11 -0.91 15.35 -4.43
CA TYR A 11 -2.20 15.57 -3.77
C TYR A 11 -2.90 16.87 -4.24
N LYS A 12 -3.01 17.05 -5.54
CA LYS A 12 -3.51 18.32 -6.14
C LYS A 12 -4.91 18.66 -5.68
N GLU A 13 -5.80 17.67 -5.65
CA GLU A 13 -7.20 17.86 -5.26
C GLU A 13 -7.32 18.23 -3.78
N GLU A 14 -6.62 17.51 -2.90
CA GLU A 14 -6.60 17.78 -1.46
C GLU A 14 -5.97 19.14 -1.16
N LYS A 15 -4.95 19.54 -1.92
CA LYS A 15 -4.32 20.84 -1.82
C LYS A 15 -5.29 21.96 -2.20
N GLU A 16 -5.98 21.84 -3.33
CA GLU A 16 -6.99 22.82 -3.79
C GLU A 16 -8.11 22.98 -2.75
N GLU A 17 -8.59 21.88 -2.19
CA GLU A 17 -9.60 21.90 -1.13
C GLU A 17 -9.11 22.65 0.12
N LEU A 18 -7.85 22.47 0.51
CA LEU A 18 -7.25 23.18 1.65
C LEU A 18 -7.04 24.67 1.34
N GLU A 19 -6.70 25.05 0.11
CA GLU A 19 -6.58 26.45 -0.32
C GLU A 19 -7.94 27.16 -0.28
N ILE A 20 -9.01 26.47 -0.71
CA ILE A 20 -10.40 26.95 -0.57
C ILE A 20 -10.73 27.15 0.91
N MET A 21 -10.36 26.20 1.75
CA MET A 21 -10.59 26.26 3.19
C MET A 21 -9.81 27.42 3.84
N ALA A 22 -8.55 27.61 3.47
CA ALA A 22 -7.74 28.75 3.97
C ALA A 22 -8.40 30.09 3.63
N SER A 23 -8.89 30.22 2.40
CA SER A 23 -9.63 31.42 1.95
C SER A 23 -10.91 31.64 2.75
N ALA A 24 -11.66 30.58 3.08
CA ALA A 24 -12.87 30.67 3.88
C ALA A 24 -12.55 31.08 5.33
N LEU A 25 -11.49 30.51 5.92
CA LEU A 25 -11.04 30.83 7.28
C LEU A 25 -10.53 32.26 7.41
N ASN A 26 -9.80 32.77 6.42
CA ASN A 26 -9.35 34.16 6.39
C ASN A 26 -10.55 35.13 6.36
N ARG A 27 -11.55 34.87 5.50
CA ARG A 27 -12.80 35.66 5.49
C ARG A 27 -13.54 35.60 6.82
N MET A 28 -13.60 34.44 7.45
CA MET A 28 -14.21 34.28 8.79
C MET A 28 -13.46 35.11 9.84
N ALA A 29 -12.13 35.14 9.78
CA ALA A 29 -11.31 35.90 10.72
C ALA A 29 -11.49 37.42 10.59
N GLU A 30 -11.63 37.92 9.36
CA GLU A 30 -11.90 39.35 9.05
C GLU A 30 -13.29 39.76 9.54
N ASN A 31 -14.30 39.00 9.20
CA ASN A 31 -15.69 39.28 9.53
C ASN A 31 -16.45 38.05 10.09
N PRO A 32 -16.30 37.73 11.40
CA PRO A 32 -16.94 36.56 12.03
C PRO A 32 -18.49 36.61 12.01
N LYS A 33 -19.08 37.77 11.79
CA LYS A 33 -20.55 37.96 11.68
C LYS A 33 -21.07 37.84 10.27
N SER A 34 -20.21 37.60 9.29
CA SER A 34 -20.64 37.40 7.89
C SER A 34 -21.53 36.15 7.80
N ASN A 35 -22.60 36.24 6.98
CA ASN A 35 -23.42 35.07 6.66
C ASN A 35 -22.78 34.15 5.62
N SER A 36 -21.50 34.37 5.28
CA SER A 36 -20.75 33.48 4.40
C SER A 36 -20.60 32.09 5.03
N TYR A 37 -20.86 31.07 4.25
CA TYR A 37 -20.65 29.71 4.66
C TYR A 37 -19.15 29.49 4.96
N CYS A 38 -18.86 29.02 6.15
CA CYS A 38 -17.56 28.51 6.54
C CYS A 38 -17.79 27.20 7.30
N PRO A 39 -17.19 26.10 6.88
CA PRO A 39 -17.25 24.86 7.63
C PRO A 39 -16.77 25.08 9.08
N ARG A 40 -17.31 24.33 10.02
CA ARG A 40 -16.91 24.41 11.44
C ARG A 40 -15.76 23.49 11.76
N GLY A 41 -15.61 22.43 10.99
CA GLY A 41 -14.55 21.48 11.19
C GLY A 41 -14.12 20.76 9.94
N LEU A 42 -12.86 20.36 9.92
CA LEU A 42 -12.18 19.59 8.90
C LEU A 42 -11.61 18.32 9.53
N LEU A 43 -11.87 17.19 8.93
CA LEU A 43 -11.25 15.91 9.27
C LEU A 43 -10.37 15.45 8.09
N LEU A 44 -9.11 15.15 8.38
CA LEU A 44 -8.16 14.56 7.44
C LEU A 44 -7.99 13.09 7.81
N THR A 45 -8.35 12.18 6.90
CA THR A 45 -8.32 10.73 7.12
C THR A 45 -7.40 10.02 6.13
N GLY A 46 -7.07 8.77 6.40
CA GLY A 46 -6.22 7.92 5.55
C GLY A 46 -5.08 7.26 6.32
N ASP A 47 -4.36 6.37 5.68
CA ASP A 47 -3.31 5.55 6.29
C ASP A 47 -2.17 6.35 6.95
N PRO A 48 -1.45 5.73 7.92
CA PRO A 48 -0.28 6.36 8.52
C PRO A 48 0.79 6.73 7.49
N GLY A 49 1.40 7.91 7.67
CA GLY A 49 2.52 8.33 6.81
C GLY A 49 2.12 9.03 5.50
N LEU A 50 0.82 9.26 5.22
CA LEU A 50 0.35 9.98 4.04
C LEU A 50 0.47 11.51 4.15
N GLY A 51 0.86 12.04 5.31
CA GLY A 51 1.12 13.46 5.49
C GLY A 51 -0.02 14.28 6.12
N LYS A 52 -1.10 13.67 6.60
CA LYS A 52 -2.27 14.36 7.21
C LYS A 52 -1.90 15.46 8.19
N THR A 53 -1.03 15.16 9.17
CA THR A 53 -0.54 16.15 10.14
C THR A 53 0.28 17.27 9.47
N PHE A 54 1.01 16.97 8.39
CA PHE A 54 1.74 17.97 7.62
C PHE A 54 0.76 18.92 6.90
N PHE A 55 -0.27 18.40 6.26
CA PHE A 55 -1.32 19.17 5.61
C PHE A 55 -2.09 20.04 6.60
N ALA A 56 -2.47 19.48 7.78
CA ALA A 56 -3.11 20.23 8.85
C ALA A 56 -2.24 21.43 9.31
N LYS A 57 -0.94 21.19 9.53
CA LYS A 57 0.01 22.25 9.92
C LYS A 57 0.21 23.28 8.83
N THR A 58 0.22 22.86 7.56
CA THR A 58 0.31 23.78 6.42
C THR A 58 -0.91 24.71 6.41
N LEU A 59 -2.12 24.19 6.55
CA LEU A 59 -3.32 25.03 6.63
C LEU A 59 -3.27 26.01 7.82
N ILE A 60 -2.82 25.55 8.98
CA ILE A 60 -2.68 26.37 10.17
C ILE A 60 -1.68 27.51 9.99
N ASP A 61 -0.51 27.22 9.44
CA ASP A 61 0.54 28.22 9.21
C ASP A 61 0.14 29.22 8.12
N GLU A 62 -0.57 28.78 7.08
CA GLU A 62 -1.05 29.64 5.99
C GLU A 62 -2.11 30.64 6.46
N VAL A 63 -3.06 30.15 7.28
CA VAL A 63 -4.13 31.00 7.83
C VAL A 63 -3.61 31.90 8.95
N GLY A 64 -2.62 31.46 9.73
CA GLY A 64 -1.98 32.26 10.79
C GLY A 64 -2.86 32.64 11.97
N LEU A 65 -3.98 31.94 12.18
CA LEU A 65 -4.86 32.16 13.33
C LEU A 65 -4.28 31.57 14.62
N PRO A 66 -4.64 32.13 15.81
CA PRO A 66 -4.31 31.52 17.10
C PRO A 66 -4.75 30.07 17.14
N THR A 67 -3.78 29.15 17.31
CA THR A 67 -4.02 27.72 17.25
C THR A 67 -3.74 27.05 18.59
N TYR A 68 -4.65 26.18 19.00
CA TYR A 68 -4.57 25.40 20.24
C TYR A 68 -4.58 23.91 19.89
N THR A 69 -3.49 23.21 20.18
CA THR A 69 -3.32 21.81 19.81
C THR A 69 -3.67 20.87 20.98
N ILE A 70 -4.37 19.80 20.64
CA ILE A 70 -4.61 18.64 21.48
C ILE A 70 -3.95 17.45 20.79
N ASP A 71 -3.02 16.79 21.47
CA ASP A 71 -2.47 15.52 21.05
C ASP A 71 -3.38 14.40 21.57
N GLY A 72 -3.92 13.59 20.65
CA GLY A 72 -4.80 12.46 21.00
C GLY A 72 -4.11 11.44 21.90
N THR A 73 -2.80 11.26 21.76
CA THR A 73 -2.03 10.36 22.63
C THR A 73 -2.07 10.82 24.11
N ALA A 74 -2.05 12.12 24.33
CA ALA A 74 -2.10 12.71 25.67
C ALA A 74 -3.52 12.68 26.30
N LEU A 75 -4.54 12.27 25.56
CA LEU A 75 -5.90 12.05 26.05
C LEU A 75 -6.16 10.60 26.50
N ALA A 76 -5.26 9.67 26.17
CA ALA A 76 -5.36 8.25 26.56
C ALA A 76 -5.05 7.99 28.03
N GLY A 77 -4.79 9.04 28.83
CA GLY A 77 -4.51 8.95 30.24
C GLY A 77 -5.77 8.92 31.13
N SER A 78 -5.70 9.57 32.30
CA SER A 78 -6.84 9.67 33.21
C SER A 78 -8.03 10.42 32.59
N LEU A 79 -9.21 9.84 32.68
CA LEU A 79 -10.48 10.38 32.15
C LEU A 79 -10.71 11.84 32.57
N GLY A 80 -10.50 12.13 33.83
CA GLY A 80 -10.70 13.48 34.40
C GLY A 80 -9.74 14.51 33.78
N ASP A 81 -8.52 14.13 33.49
CA ASP A 81 -7.52 15.04 32.95
C ASP A 81 -7.71 15.27 31.44
N ALA A 82 -8.15 14.25 30.69
CA ALA A 82 -8.52 14.39 29.29
C ALA A 82 -9.64 15.41 29.09
N CYS A 83 -10.75 15.26 29.82
CA CYS A 83 -11.88 16.20 29.75
C CYS A 83 -11.50 17.61 30.23
N LYS A 84 -10.65 17.74 31.27
CA LYS A 84 -10.15 19.05 31.70
C LYS A 84 -9.32 19.72 30.63
N LYS A 85 -8.46 18.96 29.93
CA LYS A 85 -7.61 19.45 28.83
C LYS A 85 -8.47 19.94 27.67
N ILE A 86 -9.44 19.14 27.23
CA ILE A 86 -10.38 19.52 26.15
C ILE A 86 -11.10 20.83 26.53
N ARG A 87 -11.74 20.88 27.69
CA ARG A 87 -12.45 22.07 28.13
C ARG A 87 -11.54 23.30 28.27
N SER A 88 -10.30 23.11 28.70
CA SER A 88 -9.33 24.20 28.83
C SER A 88 -8.96 24.79 27.49
N VAL A 89 -8.69 23.92 26.47
CA VAL A 89 -8.35 24.32 25.12
C VAL A 89 -9.50 25.08 24.47
N PHE A 90 -10.71 24.52 24.48
CA PHE A 90 -11.89 25.20 23.92
C PHE A 90 -12.20 26.51 24.65
N ARG A 91 -12.01 26.61 25.97
CA ARG A 91 -12.17 27.86 26.71
C ARG A 91 -11.17 28.93 26.29
N LYS A 92 -9.91 28.55 26.02
CA LYS A 92 -8.88 29.47 25.52
C LYS A 92 -9.24 29.94 24.09
N ALA A 93 -9.63 29.02 23.21
CA ALA A 93 -10.05 29.33 21.84
C ALA A 93 -11.25 30.29 21.82
N LYS A 94 -12.26 30.06 22.66
CA LYS A 94 -13.47 30.93 22.81
C LYS A 94 -13.18 32.35 23.25
N ARG A 95 -11.99 32.64 23.78
CA ARG A 95 -11.56 34.01 24.16
C ARG A 95 -11.00 34.81 23.00
N GLN A 96 -10.71 34.14 21.88
CA GLN A 96 -10.19 34.75 20.65
C GLN A 96 -11.35 35.20 19.75
N LYS A 97 -11.09 36.19 18.88
CA LYS A 97 -12.04 36.61 17.83
C LYS A 97 -12.24 35.50 16.80
N ALA A 98 -11.13 34.85 16.45
CA ALA A 98 -11.09 33.63 15.65
C ALA A 98 -9.93 32.76 16.11
N ALA A 99 -10.09 31.44 16.06
CA ALA A 99 -9.06 30.49 16.52
C ALA A 99 -9.24 29.13 15.84
N ILE A 100 -8.14 28.38 15.77
CA ILE A 100 -8.14 26.98 15.35
C ILE A 100 -7.93 26.09 16.58
N VAL A 101 -8.69 25.01 16.67
CA VAL A 101 -8.43 23.90 17.59
C VAL A 101 -7.98 22.72 16.75
N PHE A 102 -6.72 22.32 16.90
CA PHE A 102 -6.15 21.20 16.18
C PHE A 102 -6.07 19.97 17.10
N ILE A 103 -6.64 18.84 16.64
CA ILE A 103 -6.67 17.57 17.36
C ILE A 103 -6.01 16.51 16.49
N ASP A 104 -4.80 16.10 16.86
CA ASP A 104 -4.06 15.09 16.12
C ASP A 104 -4.40 13.69 16.64
N GLU A 105 -4.54 12.72 15.72
CA GLU A 105 -4.84 11.30 16.00
C GLU A 105 -6.13 11.08 16.82
N VAL A 106 -7.23 11.69 16.42
CA VAL A 106 -8.52 11.62 17.13
C VAL A 106 -9.07 10.20 17.25
N GLY A 107 -8.78 9.29 16.32
CA GLY A 107 -9.22 7.90 16.34
C GLY A 107 -8.82 7.10 17.57
N ARG A 108 -7.81 7.54 18.32
CA ARG A 108 -7.36 6.84 19.53
C ARG A 108 -8.35 6.87 20.69
N PHE A 109 -9.29 7.79 20.70
CA PHE A 109 -10.28 7.95 21.78
C PHE A 109 -11.72 8.14 21.27
N THR A 110 -11.95 7.94 19.96
CA THR A 110 -13.26 8.13 19.35
C THR A 110 -13.70 6.92 18.51
N THR A 111 -13.04 5.78 18.71
CA THR A 111 -13.35 4.54 17.99
C THR A 111 -14.75 4.04 18.36
N ASP A 112 -15.54 3.67 17.33
CA ASP A 112 -16.86 3.08 17.52
C ASP A 112 -16.77 1.70 18.20
N ALA A 113 -17.68 1.41 19.13
CA ALA A 113 -17.76 0.15 19.84
C ALA A 113 -17.97 -1.06 18.93
N SER A 114 -18.69 -0.85 17.83
CA SER A 114 -18.98 -1.91 16.85
C SER A 114 -17.73 -2.43 16.12
N TYR A 115 -16.66 -1.62 16.07
CA TYR A 115 -15.44 -1.97 15.33
C TYR A 115 -14.46 -2.85 16.12
N ASN A 116 -14.39 -2.67 17.46
CA ASN A 116 -13.39 -3.39 18.29
C ASN A 116 -13.99 -4.27 19.42
N GLY A 117 -15.30 -4.34 19.56
CA GLY A 117 -15.96 -5.20 20.56
C GLY A 117 -15.77 -4.82 22.04
N PHE A 118 -14.87 -3.88 22.35
CA PHE A 118 -14.56 -3.42 23.70
C PHE A 118 -14.37 -1.90 23.74
N GLU A 119 -15.43 -1.15 23.98
CA GLU A 119 -15.30 0.25 24.38
C GLU A 119 -14.98 0.37 25.86
N SER A 120 -13.94 1.15 26.20
CA SER A 120 -13.80 1.60 27.57
C SER A 120 -14.78 2.75 27.81
N ASP A 121 -15.48 2.76 28.97
CA ASP A 121 -16.32 3.88 29.42
C ASP A 121 -15.58 5.23 29.34
N THR A 122 -14.26 5.16 29.38
CA THR A 122 -13.34 6.29 29.25
C THR A 122 -13.43 6.94 27.86
N SER A 123 -13.39 6.18 26.78
CA SER A 123 -13.43 6.70 25.40
C SER A 123 -14.76 7.39 25.11
N ARG A 124 -15.88 6.78 25.51
CA ARG A 124 -17.23 7.38 25.39
C ARG A 124 -17.34 8.72 26.10
N THR A 125 -16.80 8.81 27.30
CA THR A 125 -16.87 10.05 28.09
C THR A 125 -15.99 11.15 27.50
N VAL A 126 -14.80 10.81 26.99
CA VAL A 126 -13.91 11.79 26.34
C VAL A 126 -14.55 12.28 25.01
N LEU A 127 -15.14 11.38 24.22
CA LEU A 127 -15.89 11.72 23.03
C LEU A 127 -17.07 12.63 23.34
N SER A 128 -17.91 12.28 24.33
CA SER A 128 -19.04 13.10 24.75
C SER A 128 -18.59 14.50 25.23
N CYS A 129 -17.48 14.58 25.92
CA CYS A 129 -16.89 15.85 26.34
C CYS A 129 -16.44 16.67 25.11
N LEU A 130 -15.83 16.05 24.10
CA LEU A 130 -15.43 16.71 22.84
C LEU A 130 -16.66 17.25 22.11
N LEU A 131 -17.65 16.39 21.86
CA LEU A 131 -18.87 16.72 21.14
C LEU A 131 -19.64 17.88 21.80
N THR A 132 -19.78 17.87 23.13
CA THR A 132 -20.42 18.95 23.90
C THR A 132 -19.68 20.27 23.74
N ASN A 133 -18.35 20.25 23.68
CA ASN A 133 -17.56 21.49 23.50
C ASN A 133 -17.65 21.99 22.05
N MET A 134 -17.79 21.09 21.05
CA MET A 134 -18.03 21.44 19.64
C MET A 134 -19.43 22.01 19.44
N GLU A 135 -20.48 21.41 20.01
CA GLU A 135 -21.85 21.95 19.96
C GLU A 135 -21.94 23.35 20.60
N GLY A 136 -21.23 23.56 21.65
CA GLY A 136 -21.12 24.90 22.28
C GLY A 136 -20.43 25.97 21.42
N ILE A 137 -19.96 25.63 20.23
CA ILE A 137 -19.42 26.59 19.23
C ILE A 137 -20.54 27.33 18.50
N GLU A 138 -21.78 26.82 18.47
CA GLU A 138 -22.90 27.53 17.82
C GLU A 138 -23.11 28.96 18.25
N SER A 139 -22.85 29.23 19.53
CA SER A 139 -22.96 30.58 20.12
C SER A 139 -21.68 31.42 19.97
N SER A 140 -20.55 30.83 19.57
CA SER A 140 -19.25 31.50 19.45
C SER A 140 -18.72 31.34 18.00
N LYS A 141 -19.17 32.21 17.12
CA LYS A 141 -18.65 32.32 15.76
C LYS A 141 -17.16 32.61 15.81
N GLY A 142 -16.36 31.84 15.07
CA GLY A 142 -14.92 32.07 14.90
C GLY A 142 -13.99 30.94 15.37
N ILE A 143 -14.51 29.80 15.81
CA ILE A 143 -13.66 28.62 16.10
C ILE A 143 -13.80 27.62 15.00
N PHE A 144 -12.66 27.17 14.47
CA PHE A 144 -12.55 26.11 13.49
C PHE A 144 -11.81 24.91 14.10
N VAL A 145 -12.30 23.70 13.87
CA VAL A 145 -11.71 22.48 14.41
C VAL A 145 -11.06 21.69 13.28
N ILE A 146 -9.77 21.36 13.42
CA ILE A 146 -9.06 20.46 12.49
C ILE A 146 -8.76 19.18 13.25
N MET A 147 -9.08 18.05 12.65
CA MET A 147 -8.81 16.71 13.18
C MET A 147 -8.04 15.85 12.20
N THR A 148 -7.23 14.93 12.69
CA THR A 148 -6.62 13.86 11.88
C THR A 148 -7.00 12.50 12.44
N ALA A 149 -7.23 11.52 11.55
CA ALA A 149 -7.50 10.14 11.91
C ALA A 149 -6.85 9.18 10.90
N ASN A 150 -6.51 7.97 11.34
CA ASN A 150 -5.93 6.97 10.44
C ASN A 150 -6.98 6.12 9.74
N ASN A 151 -8.13 5.89 10.37
CA ASN A 151 -9.22 5.12 9.78
C ASN A 151 -10.56 5.86 10.00
N PRO A 152 -11.23 6.33 8.92
CA PRO A 152 -12.51 7.02 9.03
C PRO A 152 -13.61 6.11 9.54
N ASP A 153 -13.61 4.83 9.14
CA ASP A 153 -14.68 3.87 9.47
C ASP A 153 -14.70 3.50 10.97
N SER A 154 -13.57 3.71 11.65
CA SER A 154 -13.48 3.48 13.09
C SER A 154 -13.98 4.64 13.93
N LEU A 155 -14.31 5.78 13.34
CA LEU A 155 -14.74 6.97 14.08
C LEU A 155 -16.24 6.91 14.40
N ASP A 156 -16.59 7.38 15.60
CA ASP A 156 -18.01 7.53 15.96
C ASP A 156 -18.70 8.48 14.97
N PRO A 157 -19.79 8.02 14.28
CA PRO A 157 -20.53 8.82 13.31
C PRO A 157 -21.03 10.17 13.86
N ALA A 158 -21.14 10.31 15.17
CA ALA A 158 -21.53 11.56 15.80
C ALA A 158 -20.53 12.70 15.55
N LEU A 159 -19.26 12.41 15.27
CA LEU A 159 -18.26 13.43 14.93
C LEU A 159 -18.52 14.08 13.57
N ILE A 160 -18.94 13.28 12.59
CA ILE A 160 -19.06 13.66 11.18
C ILE A 160 -20.46 14.25 10.88
N ARG A 161 -21.29 14.51 11.90
CA ARG A 161 -22.59 15.13 11.71
C ARG A 161 -22.48 16.60 11.31
N PRO A 162 -23.34 17.11 10.40
CA PRO A 162 -23.40 18.53 10.05
C PRO A 162 -23.45 19.43 11.27
N GLY A 163 -22.67 20.49 11.26
CA GLY A 163 -22.53 21.42 12.38
C GLY A 163 -21.42 21.05 13.37
N ARG A 164 -20.69 19.96 13.14
CA ARG A 164 -19.50 19.56 13.89
C ARG A 164 -18.29 19.48 12.97
N ILE A 165 -18.11 18.37 12.24
CA ILE A 165 -17.14 18.23 11.15
C ILE A 165 -17.93 18.24 9.85
N ASP A 166 -17.85 19.34 9.13
CA ASP A 166 -18.62 19.55 7.90
C ASP A 166 -17.87 19.12 6.65
N LYS A 167 -16.54 18.97 6.75
CA LYS A 167 -15.67 18.57 5.64
C LYS A 167 -14.76 17.44 6.06
N VAL A 168 -14.71 16.40 5.24
CA VAL A 168 -13.77 15.28 5.34
C VAL A 168 -12.92 15.28 4.09
N ILE A 169 -11.62 15.08 4.23
CA ILE A 169 -10.67 14.87 3.12
C ILE A 169 -9.96 13.56 3.40
N ASP A 170 -10.14 12.61 2.49
CA ASP A 170 -9.54 11.29 2.56
C ASP A 170 -8.24 11.28 1.76
N PHE A 171 -7.14 10.87 2.42
CA PHE A 171 -5.84 10.72 1.82
C PHE A 171 -5.62 9.27 1.42
N TYR A 172 -5.23 9.06 0.19
CA TYR A 172 -4.84 7.77 -0.37
C TYR A 172 -3.32 7.71 -0.58
N PRO A 173 -2.72 6.53 -0.75
CA PRO A 173 -1.32 6.43 -1.16
C PRO A 173 -1.05 7.28 -2.41
N PRO A 174 0.13 7.93 -2.50
CA PRO A 174 0.44 8.82 -3.61
C PRO A 174 0.40 8.09 -4.95
N THR A 175 -0.07 8.77 -6.00
CA THR A 175 -0.12 8.25 -7.38
C THR A 175 1.29 8.00 -7.94
N LEU A 176 1.40 7.40 -9.11
CA LEU A 176 2.70 7.17 -9.77
C LEU A 176 3.44 8.50 -9.97
N GLU A 177 2.73 9.53 -10.45
CA GLU A 177 3.27 10.87 -10.69
C GLU A 177 3.70 11.55 -9.40
N ASP A 178 2.89 11.43 -8.35
CA ASP A 178 3.21 11.99 -7.03
C ASP A 178 4.44 11.30 -6.44
N ARG A 179 4.57 9.98 -6.59
CA ARG A 179 5.75 9.25 -6.10
C ARG A 179 7.00 9.67 -6.85
N GLU A 180 6.93 9.88 -8.18
CA GLU A 180 8.05 10.40 -8.96
C GLU A 180 8.48 11.79 -8.46
N GLU A 181 7.54 12.71 -8.25
CA GLU A 181 7.83 14.05 -7.71
C GLU A 181 8.36 13.98 -6.27
N LEU A 182 7.83 13.10 -5.42
CA LEU A 182 8.31 12.89 -4.05
C LEU A 182 9.77 12.47 -4.04
N PHE A 183 10.18 11.51 -4.87
CA PHE A 183 11.58 11.11 -4.99
C PHE A 183 12.46 12.29 -5.42
N GLN A 184 12.06 13.02 -6.47
CA GLN A 184 12.82 14.17 -6.98
C GLN A 184 13.01 15.24 -5.90
N ARG A 185 11.95 15.60 -5.20
CA ARG A 185 11.97 16.62 -4.15
C ARG A 185 12.75 16.18 -2.91
N PHE A 186 12.54 14.96 -2.42
CA PHE A 186 13.26 14.48 -1.25
C PHE A 186 14.75 14.34 -1.51
N VAL A 187 15.16 13.87 -2.68
CA VAL A 187 16.57 13.85 -3.08
C VAL A 187 17.13 15.27 -3.17
N ALA A 188 16.42 16.20 -3.80
CA ALA A 188 16.88 17.60 -3.93
C ALA A 188 16.97 18.36 -2.58
N MET A 189 16.18 17.93 -1.58
CA MET A 189 16.18 18.55 -0.24
C MET A 189 17.19 17.92 0.73
N SER A 190 17.81 16.80 0.37
CA SER A 190 18.70 16.04 1.23
C SER A 190 20.16 16.39 0.97
N PRO A 191 20.90 16.95 1.96
CA PRO A 191 22.29 17.40 1.79
C PRO A 191 23.25 16.28 1.37
N GLU A 192 22.90 15.03 1.65
CA GLU A 192 23.68 13.85 1.30
C GLU A 192 23.85 13.68 -0.21
N TYR A 193 22.98 14.31 -0.99
CA TYR A 193 23.01 14.33 -2.45
C TYR A 193 23.60 15.62 -3.03
N ASP A 194 24.10 16.54 -2.18
CA ASP A 194 24.74 17.78 -2.63
C ASP A 194 25.98 17.50 -3.52
N GLY A 195 26.08 18.23 -4.62
CA GLY A 195 27.17 18.07 -5.59
C GLY A 195 26.95 16.90 -6.58
N ILE A 196 25.83 16.21 -6.46
CA ILE A 196 25.37 15.21 -7.40
C ILE A 196 24.20 15.86 -8.17
N SER A 197 24.27 15.96 -9.51
CA SER A 197 23.24 16.64 -10.31
C SER A 197 21.91 15.86 -10.20
N ALA A 198 21.02 16.30 -9.30
CA ALA A 198 19.84 15.57 -8.88
C ALA A 198 18.83 15.28 -10.02
N LYS A 199 18.82 16.10 -11.09
CA LYS A 199 17.81 15.95 -12.16
C LYS A 199 17.99 14.73 -13.06
N ASN A 200 19.20 14.19 -13.21
CA ASN A 200 19.49 13.13 -14.16
C ASN A 200 20.16 11.89 -13.54
N MET A 201 20.20 11.79 -12.19
CA MET A 201 20.90 10.70 -11.52
C MET A 201 20.12 9.41 -11.43
N PHE A 202 18.81 9.53 -11.28
CA PHE A 202 17.95 8.39 -11.00
C PHE A 202 16.86 8.28 -12.06
N ASN A 203 16.53 7.06 -12.41
CA ASN A 203 15.29 6.81 -13.11
C ASN A 203 14.13 6.88 -12.09
N TYR A 204 13.74 8.09 -11.74
CA TYR A 204 12.65 8.32 -10.76
C TYR A 204 11.36 7.60 -11.14
N LYS A 205 11.07 7.46 -12.44
CA LYS A 205 9.91 6.75 -12.93
C LYS A 205 9.96 5.26 -12.59
N ILE A 206 11.14 4.62 -12.68
CA ILE A 206 11.32 3.23 -12.24
C ILE A 206 11.14 3.14 -10.73
N LEU A 207 11.74 4.05 -9.95
CA LEU A 207 11.61 4.05 -8.50
C LEU A 207 10.14 4.23 -8.08
N ALA A 208 9.42 5.15 -8.74
CA ALA A 208 8.00 5.37 -8.49
C ALA A 208 7.15 4.12 -8.80
N LYS A 209 7.42 3.43 -9.91
CA LYS A 209 6.74 2.17 -10.24
C LYS A 209 6.98 1.07 -9.19
N LYS A 210 8.22 0.96 -8.68
CA LYS A 210 8.59 -0.09 -7.72
C LYS A 210 8.21 0.23 -6.26
N THR A 211 7.65 1.40 -6.01
CA THR A 211 7.18 1.84 -4.67
C THR A 211 5.68 2.04 -4.62
N GLU A 212 4.94 1.28 -5.42
CA GLU A 212 3.49 1.27 -5.34
C GLU A 212 2.99 0.95 -3.93
N GLY A 213 1.95 1.64 -3.48
CA GLY A 213 1.44 1.51 -2.12
C GLY A 213 2.32 2.15 -1.02
N PHE A 214 3.50 2.69 -1.35
CA PHE A 214 4.33 3.35 -0.35
C PHE A 214 3.73 4.69 0.06
N SER A 215 3.72 4.94 1.36
CA SER A 215 3.37 6.26 1.90
C SER A 215 4.48 7.28 1.64
N CYS A 216 4.15 8.57 1.69
CA CYS A 216 5.12 9.67 1.59
C CYS A 216 6.25 9.53 2.64
N ALA A 217 5.92 9.07 3.85
CA ALA A 217 6.90 8.83 4.90
C ALA A 217 7.84 7.67 4.56
N ALA A 218 7.35 6.59 3.95
CA ALA A 218 8.15 5.46 3.52
C ALA A 218 9.15 5.88 2.42
N ILE A 219 8.70 6.63 1.42
CA ILE A 219 9.57 7.18 0.37
C ILE A 219 10.65 8.11 0.96
N LYS A 220 10.26 9.00 1.88
CA LYS A 220 11.20 9.90 2.56
C LYS A 220 12.26 9.11 3.35
N SER A 221 11.85 8.09 4.09
CA SER A 221 12.77 7.23 4.84
C SER A 221 13.73 6.49 3.93
N LEU A 222 13.25 5.99 2.79
CA LEU A 222 14.07 5.32 1.79
C LEU A 222 15.14 6.26 1.21
N VAL A 223 14.77 7.50 0.86
CA VAL A 223 15.71 8.51 0.37
C VAL A 223 16.76 8.83 1.45
N ALA A 224 16.36 9.02 2.69
CA ALA A 224 17.28 9.29 3.79
C ALA A 224 18.24 8.11 4.03
N GLU A 225 17.77 6.86 3.96
CA GLU A 225 18.61 5.68 4.14
C GLU A 225 19.69 5.57 3.05
N VAL A 226 19.33 5.75 1.78
CA VAL A 226 20.30 5.73 0.68
C VAL A 226 21.26 6.90 0.78
N GLY A 227 20.81 8.08 1.21
CA GLY A 227 21.66 9.24 1.49
C GLY A 227 22.72 8.96 2.57
N LEU A 228 22.33 8.29 3.66
CA LEU A 228 23.28 7.83 4.69
C LEU A 228 24.31 6.85 4.15
N MET A 229 23.95 5.97 3.23
CA MET A 229 24.87 5.03 2.60
C MET A 229 25.86 5.75 1.69
N LEU A 230 25.42 6.81 1.00
CA LEU A 230 26.30 7.69 0.20
C LEU A 230 27.29 8.44 1.08
N SER A 231 26.82 9.10 2.13
CA SER A 231 27.67 9.91 3.03
C SER A 231 28.66 9.06 3.82
N SER A 232 28.31 7.81 4.14
CA SER A 232 29.21 6.84 4.80
C SER A 232 30.25 6.23 3.86
N GLY A 233 30.18 6.48 2.55
CA GLY A 233 31.09 5.91 1.55
C GLY A 233 30.83 4.43 1.25
N MET A 234 29.72 3.85 1.75
CA MET A 234 29.32 2.48 1.43
C MET A 234 28.97 2.31 -0.06
N ILE A 235 28.47 3.36 -0.67
CA ILE A 235 28.19 3.44 -2.11
C ILE A 235 28.91 4.65 -2.69
N LYS A 236 29.36 4.51 -3.94
CA LYS A 236 29.97 5.61 -4.69
C LYS A 236 29.01 6.04 -5.79
N GLY A 237 28.53 7.27 -5.72
CA GLY A 237 27.84 7.91 -6.84
C GLY A 237 28.83 8.45 -7.87
N SER A 238 28.44 8.45 -9.13
CA SER A 238 29.22 9.07 -10.19
C SER A 238 29.13 10.60 -10.06
N LYS A 239 30.27 11.30 -10.02
CA LYS A 239 30.32 12.77 -9.92
C LYS A 239 29.85 13.50 -11.19
N LYS A 240 29.78 12.81 -12.33
CA LYS A 240 29.27 13.33 -13.60
C LYS A 240 28.45 12.24 -14.28
N VAL A 241 27.20 12.55 -14.54
CA VAL A 241 26.31 11.75 -15.36
C VAL A 241 25.97 12.63 -16.56
N ASP A 242 26.22 12.14 -17.78
CA ASP A 242 25.84 12.86 -18.99
C ASP A 242 24.31 12.98 -19.08
N GLU A 243 23.82 14.04 -19.73
CA GLU A 243 22.38 14.25 -19.88
C GLU A 243 21.73 13.01 -20.51
N GLY A 244 20.77 12.41 -19.79
CA GLY A 244 20.04 11.21 -20.21
C GLY A 244 20.63 9.87 -19.77
N VAL A 245 21.76 9.85 -19.07
CA VAL A 245 22.35 8.63 -18.50
C VAL A 245 22.13 8.64 -16.98
N TYR A 246 21.47 7.62 -16.46
CA TYR A 246 21.22 7.44 -15.03
C TYR A 246 22.40 6.73 -14.36
N ASP A 247 22.70 7.05 -13.09
CA ASP A 247 23.65 6.26 -12.31
C ASP A 247 23.03 4.90 -11.96
N ALA A 248 23.43 3.88 -12.72
CA ALA A 248 22.93 2.52 -12.55
C ALA A 248 23.20 1.96 -11.14
N ASN A 249 24.31 2.33 -10.50
CA ASN A 249 24.67 1.84 -9.16
C ASN A 249 23.76 2.44 -8.10
N LEU A 250 23.46 3.74 -8.19
CA LEU A 250 22.56 4.41 -7.27
C LEU A 250 21.11 3.94 -7.46
N THR A 251 20.64 3.84 -8.69
CA THR A 251 19.30 3.27 -9.00
C THR A 251 19.19 1.85 -8.45
N LYS A 252 20.20 1.01 -8.68
CA LYS A 252 20.25 -0.35 -8.11
C LYS A 252 20.21 -0.34 -6.58
N THR A 253 20.92 0.60 -5.94
CA THR A 253 20.89 0.69 -4.46
C THR A 253 19.51 1.04 -3.95
N PHE A 254 18.80 1.97 -4.60
CA PHE A 254 17.40 2.26 -4.26
C PHE A 254 16.53 1.02 -4.43
N LEU A 255 16.64 0.31 -5.55
CA LEU A 255 15.88 -0.92 -5.78
C LEU A 255 16.19 -1.98 -4.72
N ASP A 256 17.47 -2.21 -4.41
CA ASP A 256 17.88 -3.12 -3.34
C ASP A 256 17.25 -2.74 -1.97
N ARG A 257 17.08 -1.43 -1.70
CA ARG A 257 16.46 -0.94 -0.47
C ARG A 257 14.95 -0.99 -0.47
N ILE A 258 14.32 -0.74 -1.61
CA ILE A 258 12.88 -0.99 -1.79
C ILE A 258 12.57 -2.45 -1.47
N PHE A 259 13.30 -3.37 -2.06
CA PHE A 259 13.11 -4.79 -1.78
C PHE A 259 13.41 -5.17 -0.32
N TYR A 260 14.43 -4.55 0.29
CA TYR A 260 14.70 -4.74 1.71
C TYR A 260 13.54 -4.24 2.59
N SER A 261 12.92 -3.12 2.28
CA SER A 261 11.79 -2.58 3.01
C SER A 261 10.52 -3.43 2.85
N LEU A 262 10.38 -4.11 1.72
CA LEU A 262 9.34 -5.10 1.47
C LEU A 262 9.60 -6.47 2.17
N GLY A 263 10.60 -6.54 3.03
CA GLY A 263 10.93 -7.73 3.82
C GLY A 263 12.05 -8.58 3.24
N VAL A 264 12.63 -8.16 2.10
CA VAL A 264 13.76 -8.85 1.47
C VAL A 264 15.06 -8.50 2.19
N LYS A 265 15.40 -9.26 3.20
CA LYS A 265 16.73 -9.13 3.79
C LYS A 265 17.74 -9.84 2.89
N LYS A 266 18.78 -9.12 2.43
CA LYS A 266 20.03 -9.72 1.93
C LYS A 266 20.77 -10.43 3.09
N THR A 267 20.11 -11.27 3.82
CA THR A 267 20.78 -12.10 4.81
C THR A 267 21.13 -13.41 4.13
N SER A 268 22.40 -13.72 4.22
CA SER A 268 22.96 -15.02 3.89
C SER A 268 21.90 -16.12 4.00
N THR A 269 21.78 -16.94 2.98
CA THR A 269 21.06 -18.21 2.95
C THR A 269 21.52 -19.18 4.07
N VAL A 270 22.24 -18.67 5.05
CA VAL A 270 22.76 -19.39 6.21
C VAL A 270 21.57 -19.83 7.06
N GLY A 271 21.11 -21.05 6.79
CA GLY A 271 20.14 -21.74 7.61
C GLY A 271 18.88 -22.28 6.91
N MET A 272 18.55 -21.86 5.70
CA MET A 272 17.43 -22.48 4.97
C MET A 272 17.95 -23.71 4.20
N PRO A 273 17.36 -24.89 4.38
CA PRO A 273 17.69 -26.06 3.57
C PRO A 273 17.51 -25.75 2.07
N LYS A 274 18.41 -26.22 1.22
CA LYS A 274 18.36 -25.98 -0.24
C LYS A 274 17.01 -26.39 -0.86
N GLU A 275 16.42 -27.48 -0.37
CA GLU A 275 15.12 -27.96 -0.84
C GLU A 275 13.99 -26.97 -0.46
N ALA A 276 14.01 -26.41 0.74
CA ALA A 276 13.04 -25.42 1.17
C ALA A 276 13.15 -24.11 0.37
N LEU A 277 14.38 -23.66 0.10
CA LEU A 277 14.63 -22.50 -0.76
C LEU A 277 14.11 -22.74 -2.17
N ARG A 278 14.38 -23.90 -2.75
CA ARG A 278 13.88 -24.26 -4.08
C ARG A 278 12.35 -24.29 -4.11
N THR A 279 11.73 -24.85 -3.07
CA THR A 279 10.25 -24.86 -2.96
C THR A 279 9.69 -23.44 -2.99
N SER A 280 10.24 -22.52 -2.21
CA SER A 280 9.81 -21.12 -2.23
C SER A 280 10.02 -20.45 -3.59
N VAL A 281 11.16 -20.70 -4.24
CA VAL A 281 11.46 -20.17 -5.57
C VAL A 281 10.44 -20.64 -6.61
N VAL A 282 10.19 -21.95 -6.67
CA VAL A 282 9.24 -22.54 -7.62
C VAL A 282 7.81 -22.04 -7.37
N HIS A 283 7.44 -21.91 -6.10
CA HIS A 283 6.15 -21.37 -5.67
C HIS A 283 5.91 -19.97 -6.25
N GLU A 284 6.84 -19.05 -6.01
CA GLU A 284 6.73 -17.66 -6.48
C GLU A 284 6.78 -17.51 -8.01
N ILE A 285 7.57 -18.35 -8.69
CA ILE A 285 7.56 -18.40 -10.17
C ILE A 285 6.17 -18.79 -10.68
N GLY A 286 5.50 -19.73 -10.01
CA GLY A 286 4.14 -20.13 -10.33
C GLY A 286 3.17 -18.94 -10.33
N HIS A 287 3.18 -18.14 -9.27
CA HIS A 287 2.38 -16.93 -9.16
C HIS A 287 2.66 -15.94 -10.29
N ALA A 288 3.94 -15.68 -10.59
CA ALA A 288 4.33 -14.73 -11.65
C ALA A 288 3.87 -15.18 -13.05
N ILE A 289 4.02 -16.47 -13.38
CA ILE A 289 3.58 -17.04 -14.67
C ILE A 289 2.06 -16.92 -14.83
N LEU A 290 1.30 -17.26 -13.79
CA LEU A 290 -0.17 -17.19 -13.86
C LEU A 290 -0.66 -15.74 -13.90
N LYS A 291 -0.06 -14.85 -13.11
CA LYS A 291 -0.41 -13.42 -13.15
C LYS A 291 -0.17 -12.84 -14.53
N HIS A 292 0.98 -13.15 -15.15
CA HIS A 292 1.25 -12.74 -16.52
C HIS A 292 0.22 -13.32 -17.52
N ALA A 293 -0.20 -14.57 -17.34
CA ALA A 293 -1.20 -15.19 -18.20
C ALA A 293 -2.61 -14.56 -18.06
N VAL A 294 -2.94 -14.05 -16.88
CA VAL A 294 -4.25 -13.42 -16.59
C VAL A 294 -4.27 -11.94 -17.00
N ASP A 295 -3.21 -11.19 -16.70
CA ASP A 295 -3.17 -9.73 -16.84
C ASP A 295 -2.25 -9.22 -17.95
N GLY A 296 -1.45 -10.12 -18.57
CA GLY A 296 -0.51 -9.75 -19.62
C GLY A 296 0.74 -9.01 -19.16
N LYS A 297 0.99 -8.93 -17.84
CA LYS A 297 2.12 -8.20 -17.25
C LYS A 297 2.95 -9.10 -16.35
N TRP A 298 4.28 -9.00 -16.48
CA TRP A 298 5.21 -9.64 -15.58
C TRP A 298 5.31 -8.87 -14.25
N SER A 299 5.58 -9.61 -13.20
CA SER A 299 5.77 -9.09 -11.83
C SER A 299 7.16 -9.44 -11.33
N ASP A 300 7.71 -8.62 -10.42
CA ASP A 300 8.97 -8.94 -9.76
C ASP A 300 8.81 -10.13 -8.82
N ILE A 301 9.79 -11.01 -8.80
CA ILE A 301 9.85 -12.13 -7.85
C ILE A 301 10.98 -11.87 -6.87
N VAL A 302 10.67 -11.99 -5.59
CA VAL A 302 11.62 -11.76 -4.52
C VAL A 302 11.54 -12.87 -3.48
N ILE A 303 12.67 -13.52 -3.20
CA ILE A 303 12.74 -14.60 -2.21
C ILE A 303 13.29 -14.08 -0.89
N ASN A 304 12.53 -14.30 0.18
CA ASN A 304 12.92 -13.91 1.54
C ASN A 304 13.38 -15.12 2.33
N SER A 305 14.69 -15.24 2.53
CA SER A 305 15.29 -16.39 3.24
C SER A 305 15.38 -16.22 4.76
N ALA A 306 14.93 -15.09 5.32
CA ALA A 306 15.33 -14.66 6.67
C ALA A 306 14.31 -14.91 7.78
N ASN A 307 13.08 -15.33 7.51
CA ASN A 307 12.04 -15.38 8.54
C ASN A 307 11.70 -16.80 8.99
N LYS A 308 12.05 -17.11 10.22
CA LYS A 308 11.42 -18.22 10.97
C LYS A 308 9.96 -17.82 11.21
N GLY A 309 9.04 -18.32 10.39
CA GLY A 309 7.60 -18.20 10.61
C GLY A 309 6.82 -17.28 9.68
N SER A 310 7.43 -16.71 8.63
CA SER A 310 6.73 -16.02 7.55
C SER A 310 7.02 -16.64 6.18
N THR A 311 6.20 -16.34 5.19
CA THR A 311 6.30 -16.79 3.80
C THR A 311 7.72 -16.71 3.26
N GLY A 312 8.16 -17.78 2.58
CA GLY A 312 9.53 -17.94 2.07
C GLY A 312 9.85 -17.06 0.85
N GLY A 313 8.87 -16.41 0.28
CA GLY A 313 9.01 -15.52 -0.89
C GLY A 313 7.84 -14.57 -1.02
N MET A 314 7.89 -13.69 -2.00
CA MET A 314 6.80 -12.80 -2.38
C MET A 314 6.91 -12.45 -3.86
N THR A 315 5.83 -12.63 -4.59
CA THR A 315 5.66 -12.08 -5.93
C THR A 315 5.00 -10.72 -5.79
N HIS A 316 5.72 -9.66 -6.16
CA HIS A 316 5.23 -8.30 -6.07
C HIS A 316 4.42 -7.96 -7.31
N PHE A 317 3.10 -7.90 -7.16
CA PHE A 317 2.18 -7.47 -8.21
C PHE A 317 2.08 -5.94 -8.21
N VAL A 318 2.33 -5.34 -9.37
CA VAL A 318 2.06 -3.92 -9.59
C VAL A 318 0.62 -3.80 -10.07
N ALA A 319 -0.25 -3.20 -9.25
CA ALA A 319 -1.62 -2.90 -9.66
C ALA A 319 -1.61 -1.79 -10.72
N ASP A 320 -2.56 -1.80 -11.64
CA ASP A 320 -2.78 -0.68 -12.54
C ASP A 320 -3.54 0.43 -11.78
N ASP A 321 -3.14 1.69 -11.97
CA ASP A 321 -3.77 2.86 -11.36
C ASP A 321 -5.29 2.96 -11.62
N TRP A 322 -5.82 2.17 -12.58
CA TRP A 322 -7.23 2.09 -12.92
C TRP A 322 -7.63 0.68 -13.35
N GLU A 323 -7.59 -0.29 -12.42
CA GLU A 323 -8.31 -1.53 -12.66
C GLU A 323 -9.83 -1.24 -12.63
N ASN A 324 -10.54 -1.83 -13.60
CA ASN A 324 -12.00 -1.72 -13.62
C ASN A 324 -12.55 -2.27 -12.28
N PRO A 325 -13.21 -1.44 -11.46
CA PRO A 325 -13.73 -1.90 -10.16
C PRO A 325 -14.84 -2.95 -10.32
N TYR A 326 -15.36 -3.12 -11.54
CA TYR A 326 -16.39 -4.12 -11.85
C TYR A 326 -15.74 -5.42 -12.31
N VAL A 327 -15.56 -6.33 -11.39
CA VAL A 327 -14.93 -7.63 -11.65
C VAL A 327 -15.94 -8.61 -12.26
N THR A 328 -15.53 -9.33 -13.32
CA THR A 328 -16.35 -10.36 -13.95
C THR A 328 -16.07 -11.73 -13.35
N LYS A 329 -17.00 -12.68 -13.57
CA LYS A 329 -16.82 -14.07 -13.13
C LYS A 329 -15.55 -14.71 -13.69
N ASP A 330 -15.18 -14.42 -14.94
CA ASP A 330 -13.98 -15.00 -15.56
C ASP A 330 -12.71 -14.36 -15.00
N LYS A 331 -12.72 -13.05 -14.69
CA LYS A 331 -11.60 -12.38 -14.02
C LYS A 331 -11.37 -12.97 -12.63
N ILE A 332 -12.41 -13.13 -11.81
CA ILE A 332 -12.32 -13.78 -10.49
C ILE A 332 -11.72 -15.19 -10.59
N ILE A 333 -12.16 -16.01 -11.57
CA ILE A 333 -11.59 -17.35 -11.75
C ILE A 333 -10.10 -17.26 -12.13
N GLY A 334 -9.72 -16.25 -12.91
CA GLY A 334 -8.33 -15.94 -13.21
C GLY A 334 -7.52 -15.59 -11.96
N ASP A 335 -8.00 -14.66 -11.15
CA ASP A 335 -7.34 -14.23 -9.91
C ASP A 335 -7.20 -15.38 -8.91
N ILE A 336 -8.26 -16.18 -8.73
CA ILE A 336 -8.19 -17.40 -7.92
C ILE A 336 -7.15 -18.39 -8.49
N SER A 337 -7.00 -18.48 -9.83
CA SER A 337 -5.96 -19.33 -10.44
C SER A 337 -4.56 -18.84 -10.10
N VAL A 338 -4.37 -17.53 -9.95
CA VAL A 338 -3.11 -16.93 -9.48
C VAL A 338 -2.87 -17.30 -8.02
N CYS A 339 -3.85 -17.17 -7.14
CA CYS A 339 -3.72 -17.61 -5.73
C CYS A 339 -3.31 -19.10 -5.63
N LEU A 340 -3.84 -19.97 -6.49
CA LEU A 340 -3.54 -21.40 -6.47
C LEU A 340 -2.24 -21.78 -7.22
N ALA A 341 -1.59 -20.82 -7.89
CA ALA A 341 -0.49 -21.06 -8.81
C ALA A 341 0.78 -21.54 -8.10
N GLY A 342 1.09 -21.04 -6.93
CA GLY A 342 2.25 -21.49 -6.15
C GLY A 342 2.18 -23.00 -5.87
N ARG A 343 1.05 -23.47 -5.36
CA ARG A 343 0.81 -24.90 -5.14
C ARG A 343 0.85 -25.71 -6.43
N ALA A 344 0.25 -25.19 -7.50
CA ALA A 344 0.23 -25.87 -8.80
C ALA A 344 1.63 -25.98 -9.41
N ALA A 345 2.48 -24.97 -9.20
CA ALA A 345 3.88 -24.98 -9.63
C ALA A 345 4.71 -26.02 -8.87
N GLU A 346 4.57 -26.09 -7.54
CA GLU A 346 5.21 -27.13 -6.73
C GLU A 346 4.83 -28.53 -7.23
N GLU A 347 3.55 -28.77 -7.52
CA GLU A 347 3.08 -30.06 -8.04
C GLU A 347 3.60 -30.35 -9.45
N THR A 348 3.63 -29.34 -10.34
CA THR A 348 4.06 -29.48 -11.74
C THR A 348 5.58 -29.67 -11.85
N PHE A 349 6.38 -28.85 -11.16
CA PHE A 349 7.83 -28.80 -11.33
C PHE A 349 8.60 -29.65 -10.32
N MET A 350 8.00 -29.89 -9.13
CA MET A 350 8.65 -30.68 -8.06
C MET A 350 7.92 -32.02 -7.78
N GLY A 351 6.75 -32.25 -8.35
CA GLY A 351 5.95 -33.49 -8.21
C GLY A 351 5.21 -33.62 -6.89
N LYS A 352 5.32 -32.68 -5.97
CA LYS A 352 4.64 -32.71 -4.66
C LYS A 352 4.40 -31.28 -4.14
N PRO A 353 3.18 -30.99 -3.66
CA PRO A 353 2.91 -29.69 -3.03
C PRO A 353 3.41 -29.66 -1.58
N SER A 354 3.67 -28.46 -1.07
CA SER A 354 4.06 -28.21 0.32
C SER A 354 2.91 -27.57 1.12
N SER A 355 3.13 -27.34 2.41
CA SER A 355 2.21 -26.60 3.27
C SER A 355 2.37 -25.07 3.15
N GLY A 356 3.28 -24.56 2.29
CA GLY A 356 3.55 -23.14 2.14
C GLY A 356 2.38 -22.31 1.59
N CYS A 357 1.41 -22.97 0.94
CA CYS A 357 0.26 -22.33 0.29
C CYS A 357 -0.92 -22.00 1.23
N CYS A 358 -0.74 -21.97 2.55
CA CYS A 358 -1.86 -21.74 3.48
C CYS A 358 -2.50 -20.35 3.29
N GLN A 359 -1.70 -19.30 3.13
CA GLN A 359 -2.20 -17.95 2.92
C GLN A 359 -2.93 -17.83 1.57
N ASP A 360 -2.34 -18.35 0.51
CA ASP A 360 -2.95 -18.33 -0.84
C ASP A 360 -4.31 -19.02 -0.90
N LEU A 361 -4.46 -20.13 -0.14
CA LEU A 361 -5.75 -20.82 -0.02
C LEU A 361 -6.76 -20.01 0.78
N GLU A 362 -6.31 -19.24 1.76
CA GLU A 362 -7.19 -18.34 2.51
C GLU A 362 -7.64 -17.18 1.65
N ASP A 363 -6.74 -16.59 0.88
CA ASP A 363 -7.03 -15.50 -0.06
C ASP A 363 -8.01 -15.98 -1.15
N ALA A 364 -7.74 -17.12 -1.77
CA ALA A 364 -8.67 -17.73 -2.73
C ALA A 364 -10.06 -17.98 -2.14
N ARG A 365 -10.14 -18.41 -0.87
CA ARG A 365 -11.43 -18.63 -0.18
C ARG A 365 -12.17 -17.31 0.02
N ASN A 366 -11.46 -16.26 0.42
CA ASN A 366 -12.06 -14.96 0.66
C ASN A 366 -12.59 -14.35 -0.65
N GLU A 367 -11.82 -14.37 -1.73
CA GLU A 367 -12.27 -13.92 -3.05
C GLU A 367 -13.51 -14.66 -3.56
N ILE A 368 -13.57 -15.98 -3.39
CA ILE A 368 -14.76 -16.76 -3.78
C ILE A 368 -15.98 -16.34 -2.97
N ASN A 369 -15.82 -16.15 -1.65
CA ASN A 369 -16.92 -15.74 -0.80
C ASN A 369 -17.42 -14.34 -1.14
N GLU A 370 -16.54 -13.39 -1.42
CA GLU A 370 -16.89 -12.04 -1.86
C GLU A 370 -17.63 -12.07 -3.20
N ALA A 371 -17.14 -12.84 -4.17
CA ALA A 371 -17.79 -13.02 -5.46
C ALA A 371 -19.19 -13.67 -5.36
N ILE A 372 -19.36 -14.63 -4.45
CA ILE A 372 -20.69 -15.23 -4.16
C ILE A 372 -21.60 -14.17 -3.53
N ASN A 373 -21.10 -13.39 -2.56
CA ASN A 373 -21.86 -12.34 -1.89
C ASN A 373 -22.24 -11.20 -2.85
N ALA A 374 -21.40 -10.90 -3.84
CA ALA A 374 -21.71 -9.99 -4.93
C ALA A 374 -22.69 -10.53 -5.98
N GLY A 375 -23.13 -11.79 -5.83
CA GLY A 375 -24.09 -12.41 -6.75
C GLY A 375 -23.53 -12.88 -8.09
N LEU A 376 -22.20 -12.87 -8.28
CA LEU A 376 -21.55 -13.25 -9.56
C LEU A 376 -21.81 -14.70 -9.97
N PHE A 377 -22.17 -15.57 -9.03
CA PHE A 377 -22.50 -16.98 -9.26
C PHE A 377 -24.00 -17.28 -9.20
N GLY A 378 -24.84 -16.25 -9.24
CA GLY A 378 -26.30 -16.34 -9.14
C GLY A 378 -26.82 -16.06 -7.74
N PHE A 379 -28.12 -15.75 -7.66
CA PHE A 379 -28.74 -15.28 -6.41
C PHE A 379 -29.09 -16.41 -5.43
N ASP A 380 -29.12 -17.66 -5.87
CA ASP A 380 -29.45 -18.82 -5.03
C ASP A 380 -28.46 -19.07 -3.87
N ALA A 381 -27.27 -18.46 -3.95
CA ALA A 381 -26.22 -18.59 -2.95
C ALA A 381 -26.11 -17.35 -2.06
N LEU A 382 -26.96 -16.33 -2.26
CA LEU A 382 -26.97 -15.13 -1.44
C LEU A 382 -27.62 -15.40 -0.08
N ASN A 383 -27.09 -14.75 0.94
CA ASN A 383 -27.74 -14.71 2.24
C ASN A 383 -28.85 -13.66 2.20
N CYS A 384 -30.11 -14.11 2.18
CA CYS A 384 -31.29 -13.24 2.20
C CYS A 384 -31.74 -12.87 3.62
N TYR A 385 -31.02 -13.28 4.65
CA TYR A 385 -31.39 -13.01 6.03
C TYR A 385 -30.57 -11.81 6.56
N PRO A 386 -31.25 -10.82 7.17
CA PRO A 386 -30.60 -9.60 7.66
C PRO A 386 -29.77 -9.78 8.96
N PHE A 387 -29.68 -11.00 9.50
CA PHE A 387 -28.98 -11.29 10.76
C PHE A 387 -27.89 -12.33 10.54
N ASP A 388 -26.64 -11.89 10.64
CA ASP A 388 -25.45 -12.73 10.47
C ASP A 388 -25.30 -13.85 11.53
N ASP A 389 -25.99 -13.74 12.66
CA ASP A 389 -25.84 -14.67 13.79
C ASP A 389 -26.61 -16.00 13.64
N MET A 390 -27.43 -16.15 12.62
CA MET A 390 -28.32 -17.35 12.48
C MET A 390 -27.75 -18.43 11.56
N GLY A 391 -26.59 -18.23 10.94
CA GLY A 391 -26.03 -19.16 9.96
C GLY A 391 -26.85 -19.21 8.65
N PHE A 392 -26.26 -19.82 7.62
CA PHE A 392 -26.98 -20.03 6.36
C PHE A 392 -27.96 -21.19 6.45
N PRO A 393 -29.14 -21.07 5.82
CA PRO A 393 -29.99 -22.23 5.61
C PRO A 393 -29.22 -23.36 4.92
N GLU A 394 -29.43 -24.60 5.32
CA GLU A 394 -28.66 -25.76 4.81
C GLU A 394 -28.61 -25.84 3.27
N GLN A 395 -29.70 -25.44 2.61
CA GLN A 395 -29.77 -25.42 1.14
C GLN A 395 -28.82 -24.36 0.52
N VAL A 396 -28.73 -23.17 1.11
CA VAL A 396 -27.82 -22.08 0.68
C VAL A 396 -26.38 -22.52 0.91
N GLU A 397 -26.09 -23.09 2.06
CA GLU A 397 -24.74 -23.59 2.38
C GLU A 397 -24.28 -24.69 1.41
N LYS A 398 -25.16 -25.66 1.11
CA LYS A 398 -24.89 -26.69 0.09
C LYS A 398 -24.62 -26.08 -1.29
N LYS A 399 -25.35 -25.04 -1.67
CA LYS A 399 -25.16 -24.34 -2.94
C LYS A 399 -23.82 -23.61 -2.96
N ARG A 400 -23.49 -22.84 -1.90
CA ARG A 400 -22.20 -22.16 -1.75
C ARG A 400 -21.03 -23.13 -1.85
N LEU A 401 -21.10 -24.25 -1.15
CA LEU A 401 -20.07 -25.29 -1.19
C LEU A 401 -19.92 -25.90 -2.60
N THR A 402 -21.02 -26.08 -3.33
CA THR A 402 -20.99 -26.58 -4.72
C THR A 402 -20.29 -25.57 -5.65
N ILE A 403 -20.63 -24.29 -5.53
CA ILE A 403 -19.97 -23.21 -6.28
C ILE A 403 -18.49 -23.17 -5.95
N PHE A 404 -18.16 -23.13 -4.66
CA PHE A 404 -16.79 -23.10 -4.18
C PHE A 404 -15.93 -24.22 -4.81
N ARG A 405 -16.39 -25.47 -4.71
CA ARG A 405 -15.70 -26.63 -5.29
C ARG A 405 -15.54 -26.52 -6.82
N SER A 406 -16.55 -26.03 -7.51
CA SER A 406 -16.52 -25.85 -8.96
C SER A 406 -15.50 -24.78 -9.37
N VAL A 407 -15.46 -23.66 -8.66
CA VAL A 407 -14.54 -22.54 -8.93
C VAL A 407 -13.10 -22.96 -8.66
N ILE A 408 -12.82 -23.54 -7.50
CA ILE A 408 -11.47 -24.05 -7.15
C ILE A 408 -10.99 -25.05 -8.20
N LYS A 409 -11.85 -26.02 -8.59
CA LYS A 409 -11.49 -27.02 -9.59
C LYS A 409 -11.15 -26.37 -10.95
N LYS A 410 -11.96 -25.39 -11.39
CA LYS A 410 -11.74 -24.68 -12.66
C LYS A 410 -10.45 -23.86 -12.62
N ALA A 411 -10.25 -23.07 -11.57
CA ALA A 411 -9.08 -22.23 -11.38
C ALA A 411 -7.79 -23.07 -11.26
N TYR A 412 -7.81 -24.14 -10.48
CA TYR A 412 -6.66 -25.03 -10.35
C TYR A 412 -6.30 -25.75 -11.67
N SER A 413 -7.32 -26.22 -12.41
CA SER A 413 -7.08 -26.82 -13.73
C SER A 413 -6.49 -25.81 -14.73
N MET A 414 -6.89 -24.54 -14.63
CA MET A 414 -6.33 -23.45 -15.44
C MET A 414 -4.86 -23.23 -15.11
N ALA A 415 -4.51 -23.19 -13.82
CA ALA A 415 -3.13 -23.04 -13.36
C ALA A 415 -2.25 -24.22 -13.82
N MET A 416 -2.68 -25.45 -13.58
CA MET A 416 -1.95 -26.67 -14.00
C MET A 416 -1.71 -26.71 -15.50
N LYS A 417 -2.73 -26.35 -16.29
CA LYS A 417 -2.62 -26.31 -17.75
C LYS A 417 -1.56 -25.30 -18.21
N LYS A 418 -1.62 -24.06 -17.67
CA LYS A 418 -0.67 -23.00 -18.05
C LYS A 418 0.76 -23.35 -17.64
N LEU A 419 0.96 -23.86 -16.44
CA LEU A 419 2.29 -24.25 -15.96
C LEU A 419 2.91 -25.43 -16.71
N SER A 420 2.09 -26.29 -17.32
CA SER A 420 2.55 -27.41 -18.13
C SER A 420 2.93 -27.03 -19.58
N GLU A 421 2.72 -25.78 -19.99
CA GLU A 421 3.10 -25.30 -21.33
C GLU A 421 4.63 -25.23 -21.48
N PRO A 422 5.18 -25.52 -22.70
CA PRO A 422 6.63 -25.47 -22.92
C PRO A 422 7.28 -24.11 -22.59
N GLU A 423 6.54 -23.01 -22.79
CA GLU A 423 6.97 -21.66 -22.43
C GLU A 423 7.16 -21.52 -20.91
N SER A 424 6.18 -21.99 -20.13
CA SER A 424 6.21 -21.93 -18.66
C SER A 424 7.34 -22.77 -18.09
N LEU A 425 7.59 -23.96 -18.65
CA LEU A 425 8.71 -24.82 -18.28
C LEU A 425 10.07 -24.15 -18.55
N TYR A 426 10.20 -23.44 -19.68
CA TYR A 426 11.42 -22.70 -20.01
C TYR A 426 11.64 -21.52 -19.04
N ILE A 427 10.59 -20.74 -18.80
CA ILE A 427 10.66 -19.57 -17.90
C ILE A 427 11.01 -20.02 -16.49
N GLU A 428 10.37 -21.08 -16.01
CA GLU A 428 10.63 -21.62 -14.69
C GLU A 428 12.11 -22.01 -14.51
N GLU A 429 12.66 -22.81 -15.41
CA GLU A 429 14.04 -23.30 -15.27
C GLU A 429 15.07 -22.16 -15.33
N VAL A 430 14.88 -21.16 -16.20
CA VAL A 430 15.77 -19.99 -16.27
C VAL A 430 15.61 -19.09 -15.05
N ALA A 431 14.39 -18.80 -14.63
CA ALA A 431 14.11 -17.95 -13.48
C ALA A 431 14.55 -18.60 -12.16
N GLU A 432 14.37 -19.93 -11.99
CA GLU A 432 14.85 -20.70 -10.82
C GLU A 432 16.35 -20.48 -10.63
N ASN A 433 17.14 -20.61 -11.68
CA ASN A 433 18.61 -20.45 -11.60
C ASN A 433 19.02 -19.02 -11.22
N ILE A 434 18.30 -18.00 -11.72
CA ILE A 434 18.55 -16.60 -11.36
C ILE A 434 18.18 -16.37 -9.90
N LEU A 435 17.01 -16.83 -9.47
CA LEU A 435 16.52 -16.65 -8.10
C LEU A 435 17.40 -17.38 -7.08
N LEU A 436 17.86 -18.59 -7.36
CA LEU A 436 18.77 -19.32 -6.48
C LEU A 436 20.11 -18.61 -6.31
N SER A 437 20.54 -17.80 -7.27
CA SER A 437 21.79 -17.03 -7.22
C SER A 437 21.63 -15.62 -6.68
N LYS A 438 20.56 -14.92 -7.06
CA LYS A 438 20.38 -13.48 -6.79
C LYS A 438 19.24 -13.19 -5.80
N MET A 439 18.36 -14.14 -5.50
CA MET A 439 17.15 -14.00 -4.68
C MET A 439 16.10 -13.03 -5.27
N ILE A 440 16.31 -12.53 -6.46
CA ILE A 440 15.42 -11.60 -7.15
C ILE A 440 15.47 -11.79 -8.65
N VAL A 441 14.31 -11.68 -9.30
CA VAL A 441 14.15 -11.55 -10.76
C VAL A 441 13.16 -10.44 -11.02
N SER A 442 13.54 -9.48 -11.85
CA SER A 442 12.65 -8.37 -12.21
C SER A 442 11.66 -8.76 -13.32
N ALA A 443 10.57 -7.99 -13.41
CA ALA A 443 9.59 -8.12 -14.48
C ALA A 443 10.22 -7.98 -15.87
N GLU A 444 11.21 -7.08 -16.00
CA GLU A 444 11.96 -6.88 -17.25
C GLU A 444 12.82 -8.10 -17.60
N GLU A 445 13.47 -8.74 -16.62
CA GLU A 445 14.22 -9.98 -16.81
C GLU A 445 13.30 -11.11 -17.24
N LEU A 446 12.12 -11.26 -16.63
CA LEU A 446 11.12 -12.27 -17.03
C LEU A 446 10.59 -12.03 -18.43
N ALA A 447 10.30 -10.78 -18.80
CA ALA A 447 9.88 -10.42 -20.16
C ALA A 447 10.97 -10.72 -21.20
N GLN A 448 12.24 -10.54 -20.82
CA GLN A 448 13.36 -10.89 -21.69
C GLN A 448 13.48 -12.42 -21.88
N ILE A 449 13.33 -13.20 -20.82
CA ILE A 449 13.33 -14.67 -20.86
C ILE A 449 12.20 -15.19 -21.78
N GLU A 450 11.00 -14.64 -21.67
CA GLU A 450 9.87 -14.95 -22.55
C GLU A 450 10.19 -14.65 -24.02
N LYS A 451 10.78 -13.47 -24.27
CA LYS A 451 11.19 -13.06 -25.63
C LYS A 451 12.23 -14.00 -26.22
N GLU A 452 13.18 -14.45 -25.43
CA GLU A 452 14.19 -15.42 -25.85
C GLU A 452 13.56 -16.77 -26.23
N PHE A 453 12.59 -17.25 -25.43
CA PHE A 453 11.83 -18.44 -25.78
C PHE A 453 11.10 -18.29 -27.12
N LYS A 454 10.41 -17.16 -27.33
CA LYS A 454 9.70 -16.85 -28.58
C LYS A 454 10.63 -16.73 -29.78
N ALA A 455 11.89 -16.31 -29.56
CA ALA A 455 12.95 -16.27 -30.56
C ALA A 455 13.59 -17.66 -30.86
N GLY A 456 13.11 -18.73 -30.21
CA GLY A 456 13.55 -20.09 -30.45
C GLY A 456 14.60 -20.64 -29.50
N ALA A 457 14.90 -19.93 -28.40
CA ALA A 457 15.77 -20.48 -27.35
C ALA A 457 15.14 -21.74 -26.74
N ARG A 458 15.97 -22.74 -26.45
CA ARG A 458 15.57 -24.01 -25.83
C ARG A 458 16.61 -24.41 -24.80
N ILE A 459 16.18 -25.08 -23.77
CA ILE A 459 17.08 -25.69 -22.79
C ILE A 459 17.62 -26.99 -23.36
N ILE A 460 18.94 -27.09 -23.44
CA ILE A 460 19.61 -28.33 -23.76
C ILE A 460 20.21 -28.87 -22.48
N LYS A 461 19.63 -29.95 -21.94
CA LYS A 461 20.23 -30.71 -20.86
C LYS A 461 21.44 -31.46 -21.40
N ILE A 462 22.65 -30.94 -21.16
CA ILE A 462 23.89 -31.68 -21.41
C ILE A 462 24.06 -32.59 -20.19
N ASN A 463 23.93 -33.91 -20.42
CA ASN A 463 24.21 -34.92 -19.40
C ASN A 463 25.73 -34.95 -19.12
N ASP A 464 26.17 -34.14 -18.21
CA ASP A 464 27.46 -34.29 -17.52
C ASP A 464 27.25 -34.03 -16.03
N GLU A 465 27.75 -34.90 -15.21
CA GLU A 465 27.57 -34.98 -13.75
C GLU A 465 28.08 -33.74 -12.98
N GLU A 466 28.60 -32.74 -13.64
CA GLU A 466 29.05 -31.47 -13.03
C GLU A 466 28.70 -30.27 -13.97
N LYS A 467 27.76 -29.43 -13.50
CA LYS A 467 27.40 -28.09 -14.01
C LYS A 467 26.49 -28.07 -15.23
N SER A 468 25.20 -27.78 -14.99
CA SER A 468 24.29 -27.26 -16.03
C SER A 468 24.85 -25.95 -16.60
N LYS A 469 25.49 -26.02 -17.75
CA LYS A 469 25.81 -24.83 -18.57
C LYS A 469 24.72 -24.64 -19.60
N TYR A 470 24.02 -23.51 -19.51
CA TYR A 470 23.04 -23.09 -20.51
C TYR A 470 23.78 -22.66 -21.77
N VAL A 471 23.49 -23.30 -22.89
CA VAL A 471 23.96 -22.88 -24.22
C VAL A 471 22.76 -22.36 -24.99
N LEU A 472 22.69 -21.03 -25.17
CA LEU A 472 21.76 -20.41 -26.09
C LEU A 472 22.16 -20.84 -27.51
N LYS A 473 21.36 -21.69 -28.16
CA LYS A 473 21.42 -21.88 -29.60
C LYS A 473 20.39 -20.95 -30.25
N THR A 474 20.86 -19.84 -30.77
CA THR A 474 20.13 -19.12 -31.81
C THR A 474 20.12 -19.97 -33.08
N ASN A 475 18.95 -20.14 -33.68
CA ASN A 475 18.80 -20.83 -34.95
C ASN A 475 19.56 -20.06 -36.03
N PRO A 476 20.51 -20.66 -36.77
CA PRO A 476 21.31 -19.93 -37.76
C PRO A 476 20.57 -19.56 -39.06
N GLU A 477 19.26 -19.79 -39.13
CA GLU A 477 18.47 -19.48 -40.35
C GLU A 477 17.79 -18.11 -40.34
N ASN A 478 18.01 -17.26 -39.33
CA ASN A 478 17.49 -15.87 -39.25
C ASN A 478 18.60 -14.86 -38.90
N ALA A 479 19.73 -14.94 -39.61
CA ALA A 479 20.75 -13.89 -39.58
C ALA A 479 20.74 -13.12 -40.90
#